data_161bfda8696df16a0260372f226e1c90
#
_entry.id   161bfda8696df16a0260372f226e1c90
#
_cell.length_a   1.000
_cell.length_b   1.000
_cell.length_c   1.000
_cell.angle_alpha   90.00
_cell.angle_beta   90.00
_cell.angle_gamma   90.00
#
_symmetry.space_group_name_H-M   'P 1'
#
loop_
_entity.id
_entity.type
_entity.pdbx_description
1 polymer ?
#
loop_
_entity_poly.entity_id
_entity_poly.type
_entity_poly.pdbx_seq_one_letter_code
_entity_poly.pdbx_strand_id
1 'polypeptide(L)'
;LKFYFKYIALIKEKEEMAEELDHRLLGTIFHQSTQSLYQTFPDGKITAEGLDALMKNDSLIEQHIQAAYEKLYDTTVSKMLESGANDLVLSVVKKYVKKVFEFDKTLCPFHIISMERKYRMPVTISAFDQPTVIYVEGDIDRVDRVAQGTRVIDYKTGADKTDLKDLPSIF
;
A
#
# COMPACT_ATOMS: atom_id res chain seq x y z
N LEU A 1 1.21 31.68 -14.66
CA LEU A 1 1.99 30.78 -15.53
C LEU A 1 2.28 29.45 -14.80
N LYS A 2 2.84 29.48 -13.58
CA LYS A 2 3.19 28.28 -12.77
C LYS A 2 1.98 27.36 -12.54
N PHE A 3 0.80 27.93 -12.21
CA PHE A 3 -0.45 27.18 -12.06
C PHE A 3 -0.87 26.47 -13.36
N TYR A 4 -0.81 27.17 -14.48
CA TYR A 4 -1.16 26.58 -15.78
C TYR A 4 -0.26 25.39 -16.14
N PHE A 5 1.05 25.55 -15.99
CA PHE A 5 1.97 24.45 -16.29
C PHE A 5 1.82 23.26 -15.35
N LYS A 6 1.62 23.49 -14.05
CA LYS A 6 1.48 22.43 -13.04
C LYS A 6 0.15 21.68 -13.13
N TYR A 7 -0.99 22.38 -13.31
CA TYR A 7 -2.33 21.81 -13.14
C TYR A 7 -3.10 21.62 -14.46
N ILE A 8 -2.76 22.33 -15.51
CA ILE A 8 -3.46 22.23 -16.80
C ILE A 8 -2.59 21.53 -17.84
N ALA A 9 -1.36 21.95 -17.99
CA ALA A 9 -0.42 21.32 -18.92
C ALA A 9 0.28 20.07 -18.32
N LEU A 10 0.10 19.80 -16.99
CA LEU A 10 0.68 18.68 -16.27
C LEU A 10 2.21 18.55 -16.41
N ILE A 11 2.88 19.70 -16.61
CA ILE A 11 4.34 19.76 -16.72
C ILE A 11 4.90 19.89 -15.30
N LYS A 12 5.64 18.88 -14.85
CA LYS A 12 6.33 18.85 -13.56
C LYS A 12 7.80 19.21 -13.72
N GLU A 13 8.37 19.86 -12.72
CA GLU A 13 9.81 20.08 -12.65
C GLU A 13 10.54 18.74 -12.49
N LYS A 14 11.74 18.62 -13.05
CA LYS A 14 12.50 17.36 -13.06
C LYS A 14 12.80 16.80 -11.67
N GLU A 15 13.01 17.68 -10.69
CA GLU A 15 13.23 17.30 -9.29
C GLU A 15 11.95 16.78 -8.63
N GLU A 16 10.78 17.44 -8.83
CA GLU A 16 9.49 16.97 -8.33
C GLU A 16 9.12 15.59 -8.93
N MET A 17 9.49 15.34 -10.20
CA MET A 17 9.24 14.06 -10.86
C MET A 17 10.13 12.94 -10.31
N ALA A 18 11.39 13.22 -10.00
CA ALA A 18 12.30 12.23 -9.42
C ALA A 18 11.85 11.84 -8.01
N GLU A 19 11.52 12.81 -7.16
CA GLU A 19 11.03 12.56 -5.79
C GLU A 19 9.71 11.78 -5.77
N GLU A 20 8.77 12.11 -6.68
CA GLU A 20 7.49 11.40 -6.80
C GLU A 20 7.68 9.96 -7.33
N LEU A 21 8.65 9.75 -8.23
CA LEU A 21 9.01 8.41 -8.70
C LEU A 21 9.58 7.56 -7.57
N ASP A 22 10.46 8.12 -6.74
CA ASP A 22 11.03 7.42 -5.59
C ASP A 22 9.97 6.99 -4.58
N HIS A 23 9.03 7.87 -4.24
CA HIS A 23 7.93 7.56 -3.33
C HIS A 23 6.97 6.51 -3.89
N ARG A 24 6.63 6.57 -5.17
CA ARG A 24 5.77 5.58 -5.83
C ARG A 24 6.44 4.22 -5.91
N LEU A 25 7.72 4.18 -6.27
CA LEU A 25 8.51 2.97 -6.35
C LEU A 25 8.58 2.29 -4.98
N LEU A 26 8.95 3.05 -3.95
CA LEU A 26 9.02 2.57 -2.58
C LEU A 26 7.66 2.02 -2.10
N GLY A 27 6.57 2.73 -2.39
CA GLY A 27 5.22 2.28 -2.08
C GLY A 27 4.90 0.95 -2.75
N THR A 28 5.16 0.83 -4.06
CA THR A 28 4.85 -0.39 -4.81
C THR A 28 5.67 -1.60 -4.32
N ILE A 29 6.96 -1.42 -4.05
CA ILE A 29 7.81 -2.49 -3.49
C ILE A 29 7.28 -2.90 -2.12
N PHE A 30 6.93 -1.94 -1.27
CA PHE A 30 6.40 -2.20 0.06
C PHE A 30 5.09 -3.00 0.00
N HIS A 31 4.12 -2.60 -0.82
CA HIS A 31 2.84 -3.30 -1.00
C HIS A 31 3.04 -4.73 -1.50
N GLN A 32 3.83 -4.93 -2.55
CA GLN A 32 4.09 -6.25 -3.11
C GLN A 32 4.84 -7.17 -2.13
N SER A 33 5.83 -6.63 -1.42
CA SER A 33 6.58 -7.38 -0.42
C SER A 33 5.69 -7.80 0.75
N THR A 34 4.88 -6.86 1.26
CA THR A 34 3.96 -7.12 2.36
C THR A 34 2.93 -8.18 1.96
N GLN A 35 2.34 -8.05 0.76
CA GLN A 35 1.42 -9.04 0.22
C GLN A 35 2.05 -10.42 0.14
N SER A 36 3.23 -10.55 -0.48
CA SER A 36 3.90 -11.83 -0.67
C SER A 36 4.32 -12.48 0.66
N LEU A 37 4.71 -11.69 1.65
CA LEU A 37 5.04 -12.18 3.00
C LEU A 37 3.80 -12.69 3.73
N TYR A 38 2.67 -12.00 3.66
CA TYR A 38 1.43 -12.49 4.26
C TYR A 38 0.89 -13.74 3.56
N GLN A 39 1.15 -13.93 2.27
CA GLN A 39 0.79 -15.15 1.54
C GLN A 39 1.56 -16.40 2.01
N THR A 40 2.62 -16.25 2.80
CA THR A 40 3.30 -17.39 3.42
C THR A 40 2.50 -18.03 4.57
N PHE A 41 1.49 -17.31 5.09
CA PHE A 41 0.63 -17.85 6.14
C PHE A 41 -0.45 -18.76 5.54
N PRO A 42 -0.56 -20.00 6.02
CA PRO A 42 -1.57 -20.93 5.53
C PRO A 42 -2.98 -20.39 5.83
N ASP A 43 -3.86 -20.51 4.84
CA ASP A 43 -5.26 -20.11 4.92
C ASP A 43 -5.49 -18.63 5.31
N GLY A 44 -4.47 -17.78 5.22
CA GLY A 44 -4.55 -16.37 5.59
C GLY A 44 -4.75 -16.12 7.09
N LYS A 45 -4.55 -17.13 7.95
CA LYS A 45 -4.68 -17.00 9.40
C LYS A 45 -3.39 -16.44 10.00
N ILE A 46 -3.47 -15.25 10.54
CA ILE A 46 -2.34 -14.53 11.13
C ILE A 46 -2.36 -14.69 12.66
N THR A 47 -1.23 -15.15 13.20
CA THR A 47 -1.03 -15.31 14.64
C THR A 47 0.21 -14.53 15.10
N ALA A 48 0.25 -14.21 16.39
CA ALA A 48 1.38 -13.47 16.96
C ALA A 48 2.69 -14.27 16.85
N GLU A 49 2.63 -15.58 17.09
CA GLU A 49 3.79 -16.47 17.00
C GLU A 49 4.29 -16.58 15.55
N GLY A 50 3.37 -16.64 14.58
CA GLY A 50 3.72 -16.66 13.16
C GLY A 50 4.41 -15.37 12.72
N LEU A 51 3.90 -14.21 13.16
CA LEU A 51 4.55 -12.93 12.88
C LEU A 51 5.90 -12.81 13.56
N ASP A 52 6.05 -13.31 14.81
CA ASP A 52 7.34 -13.33 15.50
C ASP A 52 8.37 -14.20 14.78
N ALA A 53 7.95 -15.37 14.29
CA ALA A 53 8.82 -16.24 13.49
C ALA A 53 9.24 -15.57 12.18
N LEU A 54 8.30 -14.90 11.51
CA LEU A 54 8.58 -14.19 10.26
C LEU A 54 9.54 -13.01 10.49
N MET A 55 9.33 -12.20 11.53
CA MET A 55 10.19 -11.05 11.87
C MET A 55 11.62 -11.44 12.23
N LYS A 56 11.82 -12.64 12.77
CA LYS A 56 13.15 -13.18 13.06
C LYS A 56 13.87 -13.70 11.82
N ASN A 57 13.17 -13.95 10.74
CA ASN A 57 13.74 -14.47 9.51
C ASN A 57 14.05 -13.32 8.52
N ASP A 58 15.10 -12.58 8.81
CA ASP A 58 15.55 -11.45 7.99
C ASP A 58 15.81 -11.84 6.55
N SER A 59 16.40 -13.01 6.32
CA SER A 59 16.70 -13.51 4.98
C SER A 59 15.43 -13.71 4.14
N LEU A 60 14.37 -14.25 4.74
CA LEU A 60 13.11 -14.43 4.05
C LEU A 60 12.47 -13.07 3.68
N ILE A 61 12.48 -12.12 4.62
CA ILE A 61 11.97 -10.77 4.36
C ILE A 61 12.74 -10.12 3.21
N GLU A 62 14.08 -10.19 3.23
CA GLU A 62 14.92 -9.64 2.18
C GLU A 62 14.68 -10.28 0.82
N GLN A 63 14.49 -11.60 0.77
CA GLN A 63 14.16 -12.31 -0.47
C GLN A 63 12.84 -11.81 -1.08
N HIS A 64 11.79 -11.62 -0.29
CA HIS A 64 10.51 -11.11 -0.77
C HIS A 64 10.59 -9.66 -1.24
N ILE A 65 11.37 -8.82 -0.54
CA ILE A 65 11.59 -7.43 -0.95
C ILE A 65 12.40 -7.38 -2.25
N GLN A 66 13.45 -8.18 -2.37
CA GLN A 66 14.26 -8.27 -3.56
C GLN A 66 13.44 -8.74 -4.77
N ALA A 67 12.61 -9.76 -4.60
CA ALA A 67 11.73 -10.25 -5.67
C ALA A 67 10.71 -9.19 -6.12
N ALA A 68 10.16 -8.41 -5.19
CA ALA A 68 9.26 -7.30 -5.52
C ALA A 68 10.00 -6.18 -6.28
N TYR A 69 11.22 -5.88 -5.88
CA TYR A 69 12.08 -4.91 -6.54
C TYR A 69 12.42 -5.36 -7.98
N GLU A 70 12.88 -6.58 -8.17
CA GLU A 70 13.25 -7.13 -9.48
C GLU A 70 12.08 -7.15 -10.44
N LYS A 71 10.89 -7.50 -9.97
CA LYS A 71 9.68 -7.50 -10.77
C LYS A 71 9.34 -6.10 -11.33
N LEU A 72 9.60 -5.05 -10.58
CA LEU A 72 9.42 -3.67 -11.04
C LEU A 72 10.53 -3.21 -11.97
N TYR A 73 11.73 -3.70 -11.74
CA TYR A 73 12.90 -3.36 -12.56
C TYR A 73 12.77 -3.88 -13.99
N ASP A 74 12.21 -5.08 -14.17
CA ASP A 74 11.99 -5.69 -15.49
C ASP A 74 10.95 -4.93 -16.34
N THR A 75 10.07 -4.16 -15.68
CA THR A 75 8.91 -3.61 -16.37
C THR A 75 9.09 -2.21 -16.96
N THR A 76 9.97 -1.32 -16.46
CA THR A 76 10.09 0.03 -17.07
C THR A 76 11.16 0.96 -16.47
N VAL A 77 11.67 0.73 -15.28
CA VAL A 77 12.48 1.71 -14.52
C VAL A 77 13.97 1.39 -14.52
N SER A 78 14.34 0.34 -15.20
CA SER A 78 15.63 -0.35 -15.23
C SER A 78 16.89 0.51 -15.45
N LYS A 79 16.76 1.77 -15.85
CA LYS A 79 17.90 2.59 -16.25
C LYS A 79 18.20 3.78 -15.31
N MET A 80 17.40 4.00 -14.27
CA MET A 80 17.48 5.21 -13.45
C MET A 80 18.03 5.03 -12.03
N LEU A 81 18.14 3.79 -11.54
CA LEU A 81 18.62 3.55 -10.18
C LEU A 81 20.08 3.07 -10.21
N GLU A 82 20.99 3.95 -9.90
CA GLU A 82 22.40 3.61 -9.60
C GLU A 82 22.46 2.70 -8.36
N SER A 83 23.41 1.78 -8.32
CA SER A 83 23.51 0.68 -7.38
C SER A 83 23.43 1.03 -5.88
N GLY A 84 23.76 2.25 -5.49
CA GLY A 84 23.69 2.70 -4.08
C GLY A 84 22.28 3.07 -3.58
N ALA A 85 21.36 3.45 -4.48
CA ALA A 85 19.99 3.77 -4.11
C ALA A 85 19.18 2.51 -3.76
N ASN A 86 19.53 1.37 -4.34
CA ASN A 86 18.85 0.09 -4.13
C ASN A 86 18.92 -0.38 -2.69
N ASP A 87 20.12 -0.36 -2.09
CA ASP A 87 20.33 -0.83 -0.71
C ASP A 87 19.55 0.05 0.30
N LEU A 88 19.47 1.34 0.02
CA LEU A 88 18.66 2.25 0.85
C LEU A 88 17.15 1.93 0.76
N VAL A 89 16.63 1.76 -0.47
CA VAL A 89 15.21 1.41 -0.69
C VAL A 89 14.88 0.09 0.00
N LEU A 90 15.70 -0.95 -0.19
CA LEU A 90 15.50 -2.26 0.42
C LEU A 90 15.50 -2.16 1.96
N SER A 91 16.43 -1.39 2.54
CA SER A 91 16.53 -1.19 4.00
C SER A 91 15.31 -0.45 4.57
N VAL A 92 14.81 0.57 3.87
CA VAL A 92 13.64 1.34 4.26
C VAL A 92 12.37 0.48 4.18
N VAL A 93 12.19 -0.26 3.07
CA VAL A 93 11.05 -1.18 2.91
C VAL A 93 11.05 -2.25 4.00
N LYS A 94 12.21 -2.85 4.30
CA LYS A 94 12.34 -3.84 5.39
C LYS A 94 11.90 -3.27 6.73
N LYS A 95 12.28 -2.02 7.03
CA LYS A 95 11.86 -1.33 8.25
C LYS A 95 10.34 -1.11 8.30
N TYR A 96 9.73 -0.74 7.19
CA TYR A 96 8.28 -0.53 7.13
C TYR A 96 7.51 -1.85 7.27
N VAL A 97 7.93 -2.91 6.58
CA VAL A 97 7.35 -4.25 6.70
C VAL A 97 7.40 -4.73 8.15
N LYS A 98 8.55 -4.61 8.83
CA LYS A 98 8.66 -4.99 10.24
C LYS A 98 7.74 -4.18 11.15
N LYS A 99 7.61 -2.87 10.93
CA LYS A 99 6.69 -2.03 11.69
C LYS A 99 5.22 -2.46 11.52
N VAL A 100 4.81 -2.82 10.30
CA VAL A 100 3.46 -3.35 10.06
C VAL A 100 3.25 -4.64 10.83
N PHE A 101 4.21 -5.57 10.81
CA PHE A 101 4.12 -6.82 11.54
C PHE A 101 4.10 -6.63 13.06
N GLU A 102 4.90 -5.71 13.58
CA GLU A 102 4.87 -5.34 15.00
C GLU A 102 3.49 -4.81 15.43
N PHE A 103 2.90 -3.94 14.61
CA PHE A 103 1.56 -3.43 14.85
C PHE A 103 0.51 -4.54 14.74
N ASP A 104 0.54 -5.33 13.68
CA ASP A 104 -0.42 -6.41 13.45
C ASP A 104 -0.34 -7.51 14.51
N LYS A 105 0.84 -7.74 15.07
CA LYS A 105 1.00 -8.65 16.22
C LYS A 105 0.13 -8.24 17.41
N THR A 106 -0.07 -6.94 17.63
CA THR A 106 -0.93 -6.44 18.72
C THR A 106 -2.42 -6.71 18.48
N LEU A 107 -2.78 -7.00 17.23
CA LEU A 107 -4.16 -7.20 16.77
C LEU A 107 -4.49 -8.69 16.51
N CYS A 108 -3.51 -9.58 16.67
CA CYS A 108 -3.69 -11.01 16.49
C CYS A 108 -4.63 -11.64 17.55
N PRO A 109 -5.36 -12.73 17.21
CA PRO A 109 -5.38 -13.36 15.89
C PRO A 109 -6.39 -12.70 14.94
N PHE A 110 -6.09 -12.74 13.65
CA PHE A 110 -7.03 -12.29 12.60
C PHE A 110 -6.86 -13.13 11.32
N HIS A 111 -7.76 -12.95 10.36
CA HIS A 111 -7.73 -13.67 9.09
C HIS A 111 -7.76 -12.68 7.93
N ILE A 112 -6.78 -12.74 7.04
CA ILE A 112 -6.75 -11.93 5.82
C ILE A 112 -7.75 -12.50 4.80
N ILE A 113 -8.72 -11.68 4.40
CA ILE A 113 -9.73 -12.02 3.40
C ILE A 113 -9.19 -11.77 2.00
N SER A 114 -8.54 -10.62 1.81
CA SER A 114 -7.94 -10.24 0.52
C SER A 114 -6.84 -9.22 0.69
N MET A 115 -5.92 -9.20 -0.27
CA MET A 115 -4.88 -8.18 -0.41
C MET A 115 -4.79 -7.71 -1.85
N GLU A 116 -4.49 -6.41 -2.05
CA GLU A 116 -4.30 -5.77 -3.36
C GLU A 116 -5.42 -6.15 -4.33
N ARG A 117 -6.67 -5.99 -3.87
CA ARG A 117 -7.84 -6.40 -4.64
C ARG A 117 -8.70 -5.22 -5.06
N LYS A 118 -9.07 -5.23 -6.34
CA LYS A 118 -10.04 -4.28 -6.88
C LYS A 118 -11.46 -4.68 -6.46
N TYR A 119 -12.18 -3.70 -5.92
CA TYR A 119 -13.60 -3.82 -5.55
C TYR A 119 -14.43 -2.91 -6.42
N ARG A 120 -15.65 -3.36 -6.74
CA ARG A 120 -16.65 -2.60 -7.46
C ARG A 120 -18.00 -2.78 -6.76
N MET A 121 -18.64 -1.67 -6.41
CA MET A 121 -19.89 -1.67 -5.66
C MET A 121 -20.91 -0.74 -6.32
N PRO A 122 -22.14 -1.21 -6.56
CA PRO A 122 -23.21 -0.33 -7.01
C PRO A 122 -23.68 0.56 -5.85
N VAL A 123 -23.85 1.85 -6.13
CA VAL A 123 -24.39 2.84 -5.20
C VAL A 123 -25.58 3.52 -5.89
N THR A 124 -26.73 3.53 -5.24
CA THR A 124 -27.90 4.26 -5.75
C THR A 124 -27.87 5.68 -5.23
N ILE A 125 -27.85 6.64 -6.13
CA ILE A 125 -27.94 8.07 -5.83
C ILE A 125 -29.23 8.65 -6.42
N SER A 126 -29.74 9.72 -5.83
CA SER A 126 -30.80 10.53 -6.46
C SER A 126 -30.17 11.55 -7.38
N ALA A 127 -30.34 11.37 -8.69
CA ALA A 127 -29.89 12.31 -9.69
C ALA A 127 -31.08 12.72 -10.55
N PHE A 128 -31.34 14.03 -10.69
CA PHE A 128 -32.47 14.59 -11.45
C PHE A 128 -33.82 14.00 -11.03
N ASP A 129 -34.06 13.88 -9.71
CA ASP A 129 -35.28 13.29 -9.10
C ASP A 129 -35.55 11.84 -9.50
N GLN A 130 -34.54 11.12 -10.01
CA GLN A 130 -34.62 9.72 -10.36
C GLN A 130 -33.53 8.91 -9.63
N PRO A 131 -33.83 7.71 -9.14
CA PRO A 131 -32.83 6.80 -8.59
C PRO A 131 -31.90 6.33 -9.72
N THR A 132 -30.64 6.68 -9.62
CA THR A 132 -29.60 6.33 -10.60
C THR A 132 -28.56 5.46 -9.93
N VAL A 133 -28.24 4.31 -10.54
CA VAL A 133 -27.18 3.42 -10.06
C VAL A 133 -25.86 3.85 -10.68
N ILE A 134 -24.89 4.19 -9.82
CA ILE A 134 -23.50 4.39 -10.21
C ILE A 134 -22.64 3.28 -9.62
N TYR A 135 -21.50 3.02 -10.26
CA TYR A 135 -20.53 2.06 -9.73
C TYR A 135 -19.33 2.81 -9.15
N VAL A 136 -19.05 2.54 -7.88
CA VAL A 136 -17.83 3.00 -7.23
C VAL A 136 -16.80 1.87 -7.29
N GLU A 137 -15.62 2.17 -7.82
CA GLU A 137 -14.51 1.22 -7.93
C GLU A 137 -13.30 1.76 -7.18
N GLY A 138 -12.52 0.86 -6.59
CA GLY A 138 -11.27 1.19 -5.93
C GLY A 138 -10.45 -0.05 -5.60
N ASP A 139 -9.16 0.15 -5.45
CA ASP A 139 -8.25 -0.88 -4.99
C ASP A 139 -8.14 -0.78 -3.47
N ILE A 140 -8.21 -1.93 -2.79
CA ILE A 140 -8.08 -2.03 -1.33
C ILE A 140 -6.84 -2.85 -1.04
N ASP A 141 -5.91 -2.25 -0.28
CA ASP A 141 -4.63 -2.88 0.02
C ASP A 141 -4.81 -4.17 0.84
N ARG A 142 -5.65 -4.12 1.90
CA ARG A 142 -5.94 -5.31 2.70
C ARG A 142 -7.32 -5.28 3.36
N VAL A 143 -7.96 -6.43 3.39
CA VAL A 143 -9.21 -6.67 4.13
C VAL A 143 -9.02 -7.84 5.07
N ASP A 144 -9.28 -7.63 6.36
CA ASP A 144 -9.18 -8.64 7.39
C ASP A 144 -10.53 -8.95 8.04
N ARG A 145 -10.67 -10.18 8.50
CA ARG A 145 -11.71 -10.59 9.44
C ARG A 145 -11.14 -10.63 10.84
N VAL A 146 -11.72 -9.88 11.74
CA VAL A 146 -11.41 -9.83 13.17
C VAL A 146 -12.63 -10.26 13.99
N ALA A 147 -12.48 -10.49 15.27
CA ALA A 147 -13.59 -10.93 16.14
C ALA A 147 -14.78 -9.96 16.11
N GLN A 148 -14.53 -8.67 15.97
CA GLN A 148 -15.54 -7.59 16.00
C GLN A 148 -16.13 -7.27 14.62
N GLY A 149 -15.64 -7.91 13.52
CA GLY A 149 -16.14 -7.64 12.17
C GLY A 149 -15.06 -7.66 11.09
N THR A 150 -15.17 -6.74 10.13
CA THR A 150 -14.24 -6.59 9.02
C THR A 150 -13.41 -5.32 9.20
N ARG A 151 -12.12 -5.41 8.96
CA ARG A 151 -11.18 -4.29 8.97
C ARG A 151 -10.66 -4.06 7.55
N VAL A 152 -10.72 -2.82 7.09
CA VAL A 152 -10.14 -2.38 5.83
C VAL A 152 -8.89 -1.56 6.15
N ILE A 153 -7.81 -1.87 5.48
CA ILE A 153 -6.50 -1.26 5.70
C ILE A 153 -5.99 -0.70 4.37
N ASP A 154 -5.49 0.51 4.44
CA ASP A 154 -4.80 1.21 3.37
C ASP A 154 -3.40 1.59 3.90
N TYR A 155 -2.36 1.22 3.18
CA TYR A 155 -0.98 1.50 3.56
C TYR A 155 -0.48 2.80 2.93
N LYS A 156 0.04 3.69 3.75
CA LYS A 156 0.62 4.96 3.29
C LYS A 156 2.11 5.03 3.63
N THR A 157 2.93 5.09 2.61
CA THR A 157 4.40 5.23 2.75
C THR A 157 4.88 6.68 2.71
N GLY A 158 4.02 7.61 2.28
CA GLY A 158 4.28 9.06 2.24
C GLY A 158 3.81 9.79 3.50
N ALA A 159 4.15 11.06 3.59
CA ALA A 159 3.58 11.94 4.63
C ALA A 159 2.09 12.16 4.34
N ASP A 160 1.24 11.67 5.22
CA ASP A 160 -0.20 11.95 5.14
C ASP A 160 -0.45 13.41 5.55
N LYS A 161 -1.00 14.18 4.61
CA LYS A 161 -1.43 15.55 4.83
C LYS A 161 -2.92 15.68 5.12
N THR A 162 -3.60 14.57 5.39
CA THR A 162 -5.03 14.56 5.68
C THR A 162 -5.27 15.16 7.06
N ASP A 163 -5.47 16.46 7.10
CA ASP A 163 -5.96 17.13 8.29
C ASP A 163 -7.49 16.92 8.35
N LEU A 164 -7.92 15.92 9.11
CA LEU A 164 -9.33 15.56 9.29
C LEU A 164 -10.13 16.59 10.11
N LYS A 165 -9.52 17.73 10.48
CA LYS A 165 -10.17 18.76 11.31
C LYS A 165 -11.30 19.49 10.61
N ASP A 166 -11.36 19.44 9.28
CA ASP A 166 -12.33 20.18 8.48
C ASP A 166 -13.45 19.30 7.84
N LEU A 167 -13.57 18.03 8.24
CA LEU A 167 -14.74 17.23 7.85
C LEU A 167 -15.92 17.63 8.75
N PRO A 168 -16.97 18.28 8.21
CA PRO A 168 -18.20 18.47 8.97
C PRO A 168 -18.72 17.09 9.38
N SER A 169 -19.12 16.94 10.64
CA SER A 169 -19.75 15.74 11.16
C SER A 169 -20.98 15.43 10.32
N ILE A 170 -20.84 14.47 9.42
CA ILE A 170 -21.93 13.95 8.59
C ILE A 170 -22.57 12.78 9.34
N PHE A 171 -23.05 13.02 10.57
CA PHE A 171 -23.95 12.12 11.28
C PHE A 171 -24.90 12.93 12.16
#